data_31607e0232fc96831060f8cd5ec9e462
#
_entry.id   31607e0232fc96831060f8cd5ec9e462
#
_cell.length_a   1.000
_cell.length_b   1.000
_cell.length_c   1.000
_cell.angle_alpha   90.00
_cell.angle_beta   90.00
_cell.angle_gamma   90.00
#
_symmetry.space_group_name_H-M   'P 1'
#
loop_
_entity.id
_entity.type
_entity.pdbx_description
1 polymer ?
#
loop_
_entity_poly.entity_id
_entity_poly.type
_entity_poly.pdbx_seq_one_letter_code
_entity_poly.pdbx_strand_id
1 'polypeptide(L)'
;MKPWFVALTLSLAEMRRQGMQADAGLDNYLMQLAQARGKPADGLERADEQIALLDSMTATEQQQLLAETLDEAGAADQVNALHDAWRRGDVHLLTTQMAEDMRKQYPALYQDINVERNARWVPRLEQRLGKQGGTTLVVVGALHLLGRDGVVERLRARGYRVERICKACAEQAGH
;
A
#
# COMPACT_ATOMS: atom_id res chain seq x y z
N MET A 1 -2.27 -26.31 -4.32
CA MET A 1 -2.46 -24.98 -3.69
C MET A 1 -2.09 -23.95 -4.73
N LYS A 2 -2.85 -22.84 -4.86
CA LYS A 2 -2.53 -21.79 -5.84
C LYS A 2 -1.27 -21.03 -5.43
N PRO A 3 -0.38 -20.64 -6.36
CA PRO A 3 0.89 -19.96 -6.02
C PRO A 3 0.70 -18.67 -5.23
N TRP A 4 -0.31 -17.85 -5.53
CA TRP A 4 -0.60 -16.62 -4.78
C TRP A 4 -0.88 -16.89 -3.30
N PHE A 5 -1.55 -17.99 -2.98
CA PHE A 5 -1.85 -18.33 -1.58
C PHE A 5 -0.58 -18.79 -0.84
N VAL A 6 0.32 -19.48 -1.53
CA VAL A 6 1.64 -19.84 -0.98
C VAL A 6 2.46 -18.59 -0.73
N ALA A 7 2.51 -17.65 -1.68
CA ALA A 7 3.20 -16.37 -1.53
C ALA A 7 2.70 -15.59 -0.30
N LEU A 8 1.39 -15.43 -0.17
CA LEU A 8 0.78 -14.74 0.99
C LEU A 8 1.14 -15.43 2.32
N THR A 9 1.11 -16.76 2.35
CA THR A 9 1.44 -17.53 3.56
C THR A 9 2.91 -17.37 3.93
N LEU A 10 3.81 -17.39 2.94
CA LEU A 10 5.25 -17.18 3.16
C LEU A 10 5.54 -15.75 3.62
N SER A 11 4.92 -14.73 3.02
CA SER A 11 5.06 -13.33 3.45
C SER A 11 4.67 -13.16 4.91
N LEU A 12 3.54 -13.74 5.33
CA LEU A 12 3.10 -13.68 6.72
C LEU A 12 4.05 -14.42 7.68
N ALA A 13 4.58 -15.57 7.26
CA ALA A 13 5.56 -16.32 8.05
C ALA A 13 6.86 -15.54 8.21
N GLU A 14 7.35 -14.91 7.13
CA GLU A 14 8.56 -14.12 7.15
C GLU A 14 8.41 -12.84 8.01
N MET A 15 7.29 -12.14 7.91
CA MET A 15 6.98 -11.00 8.79
C MET A 15 7.04 -11.42 10.27
N ARG A 16 6.47 -12.56 10.61
CA ARG A 16 6.53 -13.10 11.99
C ARG A 16 7.97 -13.44 12.41
N ARG A 17 8.75 -14.03 11.51
CA ARG A 17 10.17 -14.35 11.76
C ARG A 17 11.00 -13.10 12.04
N GLN A 18 10.66 -11.98 11.39
CA GLN A 18 11.29 -10.67 11.62
C GLN A 18 10.74 -9.94 12.88
N GLY A 19 9.86 -10.58 13.66
CA GLY A 19 9.30 -10.01 14.88
C GLY A 19 8.12 -9.07 14.66
N MET A 20 7.62 -8.95 13.42
CA MET A 20 6.42 -8.16 13.13
C MET A 20 5.17 -8.88 13.66
N GLN A 21 4.32 -8.13 14.33
CA GLN A 21 3.07 -8.62 14.89
C GLN A 21 1.90 -8.00 14.12
N ALA A 22 1.09 -8.84 13.49
CA ALA A 22 -0.07 -8.36 12.70
C ALA A 22 -1.04 -7.51 13.55
N ASP A 23 -1.21 -7.88 14.82
CA ASP A 23 -2.11 -7.16 15.74
C ASP A 23 -1.59 -5.78 16.14
N ALA A 24 -0.28 -5.54 16.02
CA ALA A 24 0.37 -4.27 16.27
C ALA A 24 0.44 -3.36 15.01
N GLY A 25 -0.16 -3.78 13.90
CA GLY A 25 -0.20 -3.01 12.66
C GLY A 25 -0.95 -1.68 12.83
N LEU A 26 -0.45 -0.65 12.14
CA LEU A 26 -1.03 0.70 12.18
C LEU A 26 -2.51 0.71 11.78
N ASP A 27 -2.89 -0.12 10.82
CA ASP A 27 -4.29 -0.24 10.35
C ASP A 27 -5.20 -0.73 11.47
N ASN A 28 -4.80 -1.78 12.19
CA ASN A 28 -5.54 -2.30 13.34
C ASN A 28 -5.63 -1.26 14.46
N TYR A 29 -4.53 -0.59 14.79
CA TYR A 29 -4.52 0.47 15.79
C TYR A 29 -5.51 1.60 15.45
N LEU A 30 -5.50 2.07 14.21
CA LEU A 30 -6.39 3.14 13.76
C LEU A 30 -7.86 2.70 13.72
N MET A 31 -8.12 1.45 13.34
CA MET A 31 -9.46 0.88 13.36
C MET A 31 -10.03 0.79 14.78
N GLN A 32 -9.23 0.28 15.73
CA GLN A 32 -9.61 0.23 17.14
C GLN A 32 -9.86 1.64 17.72
N LEU A 33 -9.01 2.61 17.35
CA LEU A 33 -9.17 4.00 17.78
C LEU A 33 -10.45 4.62 17.22
N ALA A 34 -10.81 4.34 15.98
CA ALA A 34 -12.05 4.78 15.36
C ALA A 34 -13.26 4.19 16.10
N GLN A 35 -13.26 2.89 16.36
CA GLN A 35 -14.30 2.18 17.09
C GLN A 35 -14.48 2.74 18.52
N ALA A 36 -13.38 2.91 19.26
CA ALA A 36 -13.40 3.45 20.62
C ALA A 36 -13.97 4.87 20.70
N ARG A 37 -13.87 5.63 19.61
CA ARG A 37 -14.39 7.02 19.50
C ARG A 37 -15.74 7.11 18.79
N GLY A 38 -16.39 5.99 18.51
CA GLY A 38 -17.67 5.95 17.79
C GLY A 38 -17.60 6.54 16.37
N LYS A 39 -16.41 6.54 15.73
CA LYS A 39 -16.24 7.03 14.38
C LYS A 39 -16.61 5.95 13.38
N PRO A 40 -17.39 6.25 12.33
CA PRO A 40 -17.65 5.29 11.28
C PRO A 40 -16.35 4.94 10.54
N ALA A 41 -16.15 3.67 10.29
CA ALA A 41 -15.03 3.16 9.50
C ALA A 41 -15.57 2.24 8.40
N ASP A 42 -14.95 2.32 7.21
CA ASP A 42 -15.36 1.58 6.03
C ASP A 42 -14.14 1.35 5.12
N GLY A 43 -14.17 0.29 4.30
CA GLY A 43 -13.11 -0.03 3.36
C GLY A 43 -13.23 0.73 2.03
N LEU A 44 -12.09 0.96 1.37
CA LEU A 44 -12.06 1.38 -0.04
C LEU A 44 -12.38 0.21 -0.97
N GLU A 45 -12.24 -1.01 -0.49
CA GLU A 45 -12.63 -2.25 -1.16
C GLU A 45 -13.04 -3.29 -0.11
N ARG A 46 -13.70 -4.33 -0.54
CA ARG A 46 -14.14 -5.44 0.31
C ARG A 46 -13.06 -6.53 0.34
N ALA A 47 -13.03 -7.33 1.39
CA ALA A 47 -12.09 -8.43 1.50
C ALA A 47 -12.26 -9.49 0.39
N ASP A 48 -13.51 -9.76 -0.01
CA ASP A 48 -13.82 -10.68 -1.11
C ASP A 48 -13.35 -10.13 -2.48
N GLU A 49 -13.36 -8.81 -2.70
CA GLU A 49 -12.78 -8.19 -3.90
C GLU A 49 -11.26 -8.40 -3.97
N GLN A 50 -10.55 -8.32 -2.83
CA GLN A 50 -9.11 -8.58 -2.76
C GLN A 50 -8.77 -10.05 -3.04
N ILE A 51 -9.51 -10.97 -2.44
CA ILE A 51 -9.32 -12.40 -2.68
C ILE A 51 -9.63 -12.75 -4.14
N ALA A 52 -10.72 -12.22 -4.70
CA ALA A 52 -11.08 -12.44 -6.09
C ALA A 52 -10.00 -11.91 -7.05
N LEU A 53 -9.39 -10.76 -6.76
CA LEU A 53 -8.27 -10.22 -7.52
C LEU A 53 -7.09 -11.21 -7.55
N LEU A 54 -6.63 -11.66 -6.39
CA LEU A 54 -5.52 -12.62 -6.29
C LEU A 54 -5.85 -13.95 -7.00
N ASP A 55 -7.10 -14.38 -6.91
CA ASP A 55 -7.56 -15.63 -7.49
C ASP A 55 -7.76 -15.56 -9.02
N SER A 56 -7.98 -14.36 -9.56
CA SER A 56 -8.13 -14.10 -10.99
C SER A 56 -6.81 -13.90 -11.73
N MET A 57 -5.69 -13.74 -11.03
CA MET A 57 -4.37 -13.62 -11.62
C MET A 57 -4.05 -14.82 -12.52
N THR A 58 -3.40 -14.57 -13.65
CA THR A 58 -2.90 -15.62 -14.53
C THR A 58 -1.87 -16.52 -13.81
N ALA A 59 -1.64 -17.70 -14.32
CA ALA A 59 -0.62 -18.60 -13.76
C ALA A 59 0.77 -17.93 -13.72
N THR A 60 1.10 -17.13 -14.73
CA THR A 60 2.37 -16.38 -14.80
C THR A 60 2.46 -15.33 -13.70
N GLU A 61 1.43 -14.52 -13.49
CA GLU A 61 1.41 -13.51 -12.44
C GLU A 61 1.49 -14.12 -11.04
N GLN A 62 0.78 -15.22 -10.80
CA GLN A 62 0.87 -15.95 -9.54
C GLN A 62 2.27 -16.52 -9.29
N GLN A 63 2.95 -16.99 -10.34
CA GLN A 63 4.34 -17.47 -10.24
C GLN A 63 5.32 -16.31 -9.99
N GLN A 64 5.12 -15.17 -10.65
CA GLN A 64 5.90 -13.95 -10.42
C GLN A 64 5.76 -13.46 -8.96
N LEU A 65 4.53 -13.39 -8.46
CA LEU A 65 4.28 -13.02 -7.07
C LEU A 65 4.98 -13.96 -6.07
N LEU A 66 4.95 -15.28 -6.34
CA LEU A 66 5.65 -16.25 -5.50
C LEU A 66 7.18 -16.11 -5.60
N ALA A 67 7.72 -15.91 -6.79
CA ALA A 67 9.16 -15.72 -7.00
C ALA A 67 9.65 -14.47 -6.25
N GLU A 68 8.96 -13.35 -6.39
CA GLU A 68 9.27 -12.10 -5.66
C GLU A 68 9.26 -12.31 -4.14
N THR A 69 8.23 -12.99 -3.64
CA THR A 69 8.13 -13.31 -2.20
C THR A 69 9.31 -14.16 -1.72
N LEU A 70 9.80 -15.08 -2.54
CA LEU A 70 10.95 -15.92 -2.19
C LEU A 70 12.27 -15.14 -2.23
N ASP A 71 12.43 -14.22 -3.17
CA ASP A 71 13.60 -13.37 -3.28
C ASP A 71 13.66 -12.38 -2.11
N GLU A 72 12.53 -11.79 -1.72
CA GLU A 72 12.42 -10.90 -0.56
C GLU A 72 12.65 -11.62 0.78
N ALA A 73 12.31 -12.90 0.90
CA ALA A 73 12.46 -13.67 2.14
C ALA A 73 13.92 -13.79 2.63
N GLY A 74 14.90 -13.54 1.73
CA GLY A 74 16.33 -13.48 2.09
C GLY A 74 16.88 -12.07 2.31
N ALA A 75 16.09 -11.02 2.07
CA ALA A 75 16.56 -9.64 1.98
C ALA A 75 16.14 -8.77 3.20
N ALA A 76 16.40 -9.26 4.42
CA ALA A 76 16.07 -8.54 5.66
C ALA A 76 16.61 -7.10 5.68
N ASP A 77 17.80 -6.86 5.12
CA ASP A 77 18.39 -5.52 5.04
C ASP A 77 17.59 -4.59 4.11
N GLN A 78 17.04 -5.12 3.02
CA GLN A 78 16.20 -4.35 2.10
C GLN A 78 14.86 -4.00 2.73
N VAL A 79 14.23 -4.92 3.45
CA VAL A 79 13.00 -4.66 4.21
C VAL A 79 13.22 -3.58 5.25
N ASN A 80 14.33 -3.66 6.00
CA ASN A 80 14.71 -2.64 6.97
C ASN A 80 14.95 -1.28 6.31
N ALA A 81 15.64 -1.23 5.17
CA ALA A 81 15.88 0.00 4.42
C ALA A 81 14.58 0.67 3.93
N LEU A 82 13.62 -0.13 3.42
CA LEU A 82 12.30 0.36 3.03
C LEU A 82 11.48 0.84 4.22
N HIS A 83 11.52 0.13 5.35
CA HIS A 83 10.86 0.55 6.58
C HIS A 83 11.42 1.87 7.12
N ASP A 84 12.74 2.03 7.11
CA ASP A 84 13.40 3.27 7.50
C ASP A 84 13.09 4.42 6.53
N ALA A 85 13.05 4.16 5.23
CA ALA A 85 12.64 5.14 4.23
C ALA A 85 11.19 5.60 4.48
N TRP A 86 10.29 4.65 4.77
CA TRP A 86 8.90 4.95 5.12
C TRP A 86 8.81 5.83 6.37
N ARG A 87 9.54 5.51 7.43
CA ARG A 87 9.56 6.29 8.67
C ARG A 87 10.10 7.71 8.47
N ARG A 88 11.12 7.87 7.62
CA ARG A 88 11.69 9.19 7.29
C ARG A 88 10.88 9.93 6.24
N GLY A 89 9.92 9.28 5.60
CA GLY A 89 9.14 9.85 4.51
C GLY A 89 9.98 10.03 3.23
N ASP A 90 10.93 9.16 2.96
CA ASP A 90 11.73 9.17 1.72
C ASP A 90 10.91 8.63 0.55
N VAL A 91 10.07 9.51 -0.01
CA VAL A 91 9.20 9.17 -1.14
C VAL A 91 10.00 8.78 -2.38
N HIS A 92 11.19 9.36 -2.58
CA HIS A 92 12.00 9.03 -3.76
C HIS A 92 12.45 7.58 -3.72
N LEU A 93 13.08 7.16 -2.63
CA LEU A 93 13.54 5.78 -2.45
C LEU A 93 12.37 4.79 -2.54
N LEU A 94 11.28 5.07 -1.82
CA LEU A 94 10.09 4.22 -1.86
C LEU A 94 9.48 4.12 -3.27
N THR A 95 9.40 5.23 -4.02
CA THR A 95 8.88 5.22 -5.39
C THR A 95 9.75 4.37 -6.30
N THR A 96 11.07 4.53 -6.22
CA THR A 96 12.01 3.80 -7.07
C THR A 96 11.98 2.31 -6.76
N GLN A 97 12.18 1.93 -5.49
CA GLN A 97 12.34 0.53 -5.11
C GLN A 97 11.04 -0.26 -4.99
N MET A 98 9.89 0.40 -4.79
CA MET A 98 8.61 -0.32 -4.73
C MET A 98 7.81 -0.17 -6.03
N ALA A 99 7.52 1.07 -6.45
CA ALA A 99 6.60 1.30 -7.55
C ALA A 99 7.25 1.09 -8.93
N GLU A 100 8.44 1.69 -9.16
CA GLU A 100 9.08 1.65 -10.46
C GLU A 100 9.73 0.30 -10.75
N ASP A 101 10.37 -0.31 -9.77
CA ASP A 101 11.00 -1.62 -9.95
C ASP A 101 9.94 -2.70 -10.20
N MET A 102 8.87 -2.73 -9.41
CA MET A 102 7.76 -3.64 -9.65
C MET A 102 7.11 -3.42 -11.02
N ARG A 103 6.91 -2.17 -11.42
CA ARG A 103 6.36 -1.84 -12.75
C ARG A 103 7.25 -2.30 -13.90
N LYS A 104 8.58 -2.25 -13.72
CA LYS A 104 9.56 -2.70 -14.75
C LYS A 104 9.66 -4.20 -14.81
N GLN A 105 9.72 -4.86 -13.67
CA GLN A 105 9.96 -6.30 -13.57
C GLN A 105 8.68 -7.12 -13.80
N TYR A 106 7.55 -6.65 -13.25
CA TYR A 106 6.26 -7.34 -13.25
C TYR A 106 5.10 -6.41 -13.67
N PRO A 107 5.09 -5.91 -14.91
CA PRO A 107 4.15 -4.86 -15.35
C PRO A 107 2.69 -5.27 -15.24
N ALA A 108 2.33 -6.51 -15.54
CA ALA A 108 0.95 -7.01 -15.44
C ALA A 108 0.52 -7.12 -13.98
N LEU A 109 1.35 -7.72 -13.13
CA LEU A 109 1.10 -7.80 -11.69
C LEU A 109 0.95 -6.41 -11.06
N TYR A 110 1.84 -5.45 -11.41
CA TYR A 110 1.74 -4.07 -10.96
C TYR A 110 0.43 -3.41 -11.42
N GLN A 111 0.00 -3.67 -12.64
CA GLN A 111 -1.28 -3.18 -13.16
C GLN A 111 -2.44 -3.63 -12.28
N ASP A 112 -2.52 -4.91 -11.98
CA ASP A 112 -3.63 -5.50 -11.23
C ASP A 112 -3.65 -5.08 -9.76
N ILE A 113 -2.52 -5.24 -9.06
CA ILE A 113 -2.48 -5.01 -7.61
C ILE A 113 -2.37 -3.54 -7.22
N ASN A 114 -1.97 -2.64 -8.13
CA ASN A 114 -1.80 -1.22 -7.83
C ASN A 114 -2.65 -0.31 -8.73
N VAL A 115 -2.41 -0.32 -10.03
CA VAL A 115 -2.97 0.68 -10.96
C VAL A 115 -4.50 0.62 -11.01
N GLU A 116 -5.06 -0.59 -11.17
CA GLU A 116 -6.50 -0.79 -11.26
C GLU A 116 -7.22 -0.56 -9.93
N ARG A 117 -6.60 -0.99 -8.83
CA ARG A 117 -7.14 -0.70 -7.49
C ARG A 117 -7.21 0.80 -7.22
N ASN A 118 -6.13 1.53 -7.49
CA ASN A 118 -6.11 2.98 -7.39
C ASN A 118 -7.18 3.64 -8.29
N ALA A 119 -7.36 3.14 -9.50
CA ALA A 119 -8.39 3.65 -10.42
C ALA A 119 -9.82 3.45 -9.88
N ARG A 120 -10.10 2.33 -9.20
CA ARG A 120 -11.39 2.07 -8.55
C ARG A 120 -11.59 2.88 -7.26
N TRP A 121 -10.52 3.17 -6.53
CA TRP A 121 -10.59 3.90 -5.26
C TRP A 121 -10.83 5.40 -5.46
N VAL A 122 -10.22 6.00 -6.49
CA VAL A 122 -10.29 7.45 -6.70
C VAL A 122 -11.73 7.97 -6.79
N PRO A 123 -12.67 7.38 -7.55
CA PRO A 123 -14.07 7.83 -7.54
C PRO A 123 -14.74 7.70 -6.15
N ARG A 124 -14.40 6.67 -5.39
CA ARG A 124 -14.90 6.50 -4.01
C ARG A 124 -14.39 7.60 -3.07
N LEU A 125 -13.13 8.02 -3.26
CA LEU A 125 -12.54 9.15 -2.53
C LEU A 125 -13.17 10.47 -2.93
N GLU A 126 -13.42 10.71 -4.23
CA GLU A 126 -14.11 11.90 -4.73
C GLU A 126 -15.52 12.04 -4.15
N GLN A 127 -16.26 10.95 -4.06
CA GLN A 127 -17.57 10.94 -3.39
C GLN A 127 -17.50 11.36 -1.91
N ARG A 128 -16.41 11.00 -1.22
CA ARG A 128 -16.19 11.41 0.17
C ARG A 128 -15.78 12.86 0.28
N LEU A 129 -14.92 13.35 -0.61
CA LEU A 129 -14.51 14.76 -0.69
C LEU A 129 -15.67 15.69 -1.05
N GLY A 130 -16.61 15.23 -1.88
CA GLY A 130 -17.79 15.98 -2.26
C GLY A 130 -18.89 16.09 -1.19
N LYS A 131 -18.81 15.29 -0.12
CA LYS A 131 -19.78 15.39 0.99
C LYS A 131 -19.46 16.62 1.84
N GLN A 132 -20.45 17.49 2.03
CA GLN A 132 -20.29 18.64 2.90
C GLN A 132 -20.08 18.23 4.35
N GLY A 133 -19.04 18.77 4.95
CA GLY A 133 -18.75 18.71 6.38
C GLY A 133 -17.98 17.45 6.82
N GLY A 134 -16.91 17.69 7.55
CA GLY A 134 -16.11 16.69 8.22
C GLY A 134 -14.78 16.36 7.52
N THR A 135 -13.90 15.70 8.30
CA THR A 135 -12.60 15.22 7.84
C THR A 135 -12.64 13.71 7.75
N THR A 136 -12.18 13.16 6.64
CA THR A 136 -12.01 11.71 6.46
C THR A 136 -10.52 11.37 6.49
N LEU A 137 -10.12 10.45 7.38
CA LEU A 137 -8.81 9.84 7.33
C LEU A 137 -8.87 8.63 6.40
N VAL A 138 -7.97 8.60 5.43
CA VAL A 138 -7.80 7.46 4.51
C VAL A 138 -6.44 6.83 4.76
N VAL A 139 -6.41 5.53 5.01
CA VAL A 139 -5.20 4.76 5.29
C VAL A 139 -5.07 3.66 4.26
N VAL A 140 -3.96 3.65 3.55
CA VAL A 140 -3.65 2.66 2.51
C VAL A 140 -2.16 2.33 2.54
N GLY A 141 -1.78 1.18 1.98
CA GLY A 141 -0.37 0.82 1.82
C GLY A 141 0.40 1.88 1.02
N ALA A 142 1.66 2.10 1.37
CA ALA A 142 2.50 3.15 0.78
C ALA A 142 2.54 3.08 -0.76
N LEU A 143 2.63 1.89 -1.34
CA LEU A 143 2.68 1.69 -2.79
C LEU A 143 1.51 2.39 -3.51
N HIS A 144 0.33 2.40 -2.92
CA HIS A 144 -0.86 3.05 -3.50
C HIS A 144 -0.79 4.59 -3.53
N LEU A 145 0.14 5.19 -2.78
CA LEU A 145 0.34 6.64 -2.74
C LEU A 145 1.49 7.12 -3.63
N LEU A 146 2.33 6.19 -4.11
CA LEU A 146 3.61 6.48 -4.76
C LEU A 146 3.50 6.57 -6.29
N GLY A 147 4.38 7.39 -6.86
CA GLY A 147 4.57 7.49 -8.30
C GLY A 147 3.36 8.02 -9.07
N ARG A 148 3.48 8.01 -10.39
CA ARG A 148 2.47 8.57 -11.31
C ARG A 148 1.11 7.85 -11.28
N ASP A 149 1.11 6.58 -10.89
CA ASP A 149 -0.08 5.73 -10.83
C ASP A 149 -0.72 5.73 -9.43
N GLY A 150 -0.10 6.44 -8.47
CA GLY A 150 -0.58 6.56 -7.10
C GLY A 150 -1.84 7.43 -6.98
N VAL A 151 -2.60 7.19 -5.93
CA VAL A 151 -3.83 7.93 -5.62
C VAL A 151 -3.58 9.43 -5.52
N VAL A 152 -2.41 9.85 -4.99
CA VAL A 152 -2.03 11.26 -4.85
C VAL A 152 -1.99 11.96 -6.21
N GLU A 153 -1.23 11.40 -7.16
CA GLU A 153 -1.10 12.00 -8.50
C GLU A 153 -2.40 11.92 -9.30
N ARG A 154 -3.18 10.85 -9.11
CA ARG A 154 -4.50 10.71 -9.74
C ARG A 154 -5.50 11.76 -9.24
N LEU A 155 -5.47 12.11 -7.96
CA LEU A 155 -6.30 13.20 -7.41
C LEU A 155 -5.81 14.57 -7.90
N ARG A 156 -4.50 14.81 -7.96
CA ARG A 156 -3.94 16.05 -8.54
C ARG A 156 -4.34 16.24 -10.00
N ALA A 157 -4.28 15.18 -10.80
CA ALA A 157 -4.69 15.20 -12.21
C ALA A 157 -6.19 15.52 -12.39
N ARG A 158 -7.01 15.33 -11.35
CA ARG A 158 -8.43 15.68 -11.30
C ARG A 158 -8.70 17.08 -10.71
N GLY A 159 -7.65 17.84 -10.43
CA GLY A 159 -7.74 19.22 -9.94
C GLY A 159 -7.86 19.35 -8.41
N TYR A 160 -7.72 18.26 -7.66
CA TYR A 160 -7.69 18.35 -6.20
C TYR A 160 -6.34 18.92 -5.73
N ARG A 161 -6.41 19.83 -4.76
CA ARG A 161 -5.23 20.31 -4.05
C ARG A 161 -4.78 19.24 -3.07
N VAL A 162 -3.59 18.67 -3.30
CA VAL A 162 -3.00 17.66 -2.42
C VAL A 162 -1.68 18.17 -1.89
N GLU A 163 -1.62 18.40 -0.59
CA GLU A 163 -0.43 18.84 0.12
C GLU A 163 0.21 17.65 0.85
N ARG A 164 1.54 17.61 0.83
CA ARG A 164 2.29 16.65 1.61
C ARG A 164 2.66 17.25 2.95
N ILE A 165 2.33 16.55 4.02
CA ILE A 165 2.77 16.89 5.38
C ILE A 165 3.81 15.86 5.79
N CYS A 166 5.05 16.30 6.01
CA CYS A 166 6.15 15.44 6.43
C CYS A 166 6.95 16.11 7.55
N LYS A 167 6.66 15.75 8.79
CA LYS A 167 7.39 16.31 9.95
C LYS A 167 8.85 15.84 9.97
N ALA A 168 9.11 14.57 9.70
CA ALA A 168 10.46 14.02 9.63
C ALA A 168 11.32 14.63 8.52
N CYS A 169 10.71 15.13 7.43
CA CYS A 169 11.45 15.80 6.35
C CYS A 169 11.92 17.21 6.74
N ALA A 170 11.17 17.90 7.61
CA ALA A 170 11.52 19.23 8.08
C ALA A 170 12.76 19.21 9.01
N GLU A 171 12.91 18.15 9.80
CA GLU A 171 14.06 17.96 10.69
C GLU A 171 15.37 17.69 9.93
N GLN A 172 15.29 17.10 8.74
CA GLN A 172 16.47 16.81 7.88
C GLN A 172 16.96 18.03 7.08
N ALA A 173 16.12 19.04 6.86
CA ALA A 173 16.49 20.25 6.13
C ALA A 173 17.21 21.30 7.01
N GLY A 174 17.35 21.04 8.31
CA GLY A 174 17.96 21.95 9.30
C GLY A 174 19.38 21.56 9.75
N HIS A 175 20.05 20.63 9.04
CA HIS A 175 21.45 20.24 9.32
C HIS A 175 22.36 20.51 8.14
#